data_014105ee8df397c24058074172113ad0
#
_entry.id   014105ee8df397c24058074172113ad0
#
_cell.length_a   1.000
_cell.length_b   1.000
_cell.length_c   1.000
_cell.angle_alpha   90.00
_cell.angle_beta   90.00
_cell.angle_gamma   90.00
#
_symmetry.space_group_name_H-M   'P 1'
#
loop_
_entity.id
_entity.type
_entity.pdbx_description
1 polymer ?
#
loop_
_entity_poly.entity_id
_entity_poly.type
_entity_poly.pdbx_seq_one_letter_code
_entity_poly.pdbx_strand_id
1 'polypeptide(L)'
;MNIIVEGPDNAGKSTLIKFLESNLRRSVIHNTVDKDSTSVLGKQAQELSLEGNIIYDRSAVISEYIYCLVLQRAPVVPFNISHVADLCDNAIVVFCLPPLDKVLATTKDEMPGVVENLEKLYNQYDNLIDELVMMGKQFFVYDWTIEEDGAEAALEYINERNDKEWTK
;
A
#
# COMPACT_ATOMS: atom_id res chain seq x y z
N MET A 1 -8.17 -8.19 -10.44
CA MET A 1 -7.42 -8.17 -9.14
C MET A 1 -7.87 -6.99 -8.30
N ASN A 2 -7.80 -7.10 -6.97
CA ASN A 2 -7.89 -5.95 -6.08
C ASN A 2 -6.67 -5.04 -6.25
N ILE A 3 -6.83 -3.76 -5.92
CA ILE A 3 -5.75 -2.78 -5.92
C ILE A 3 -5.48 -2.37 -4.47
N ILE A 4 -4.23 -2.38 -4.07
CA ILE A 4 -3.79 -1.95 -2.74
C ILE A 4 -2.91 -0.72 -2.93
N VAL A 5 -3.30 0.40 -2.34
CA VAL A 5 -2.50 1.63 -2.31
C VAL A 5 -1.91 1.79 -0.92
N GLU A 6 -0.59 1.68 -0.82
CA GLU A 6 0.12 1.66 0.46
C GLU A 6 1.25 2.70 0.49
N GLY A 7 1.78 3.00 1.67
CA GLY A 7 2.86 3.96 1.85
C GLY A 7 2.74 4.76 3.15
N PRO A 8 3.77 5.50 3.55
CA PRO A 8 3.76 6.31 4.76
C PRO A 8 2.68 7.39 4.72
N ASP A 9 2.42 8.02 5.86
CA ASP A 9 1.54 9.18 5.89
C ASP A 9 2.14 10.31 5.06
N ASN A 10 1.30 11.17 4.51
CA ASN A 10 1.69 12.29 3.62
C ASN A 10 2.30 11.90 2.26
N ALA A 11 2.33 10.62 1.90
CA ALA A 11 2.90 10.15 0.64
C ALA A 11 1.98 10.29 -0.60
N GLY A 12 0.82 10.95 -0.49
CA GLY A 12 -0.07 11.19 -1.62
C GLY A 12 -1.10 10.10 -1.90
N LYS A 13 -1.24 9.07 -1.05
CA LYS A 13 -2.19 7.97 -1.22
C LYS A 13 -3.61 8.42 -1.55
N SER A 14 -4.18 9.31 -0.72
CA SER A 14 -5.57 9.76 -0.89
C SER A 14 -5.81 10.50 -2.21
N THR A 15 -4.79 11.17 -2.76
CA THR A 15 -4.87 11.82 -4.07
C THR A 15 -4.89 10.79 -5.18
N LEU A 16 -3.98 9.82 -5.13
CA LEU A 16 -3.94 8.72 -6.10
C LEU A 16 -5.24 7.90 -6.06
N ILE A 17 -5.73 7.55 -4.86
CA ILE A 17 -6.96 6.76 -4.70
C ILE A 17 -8.15 7.46 -5.35
N LYS A 18 -8.33 8.77 -5.14
CA LYS A 18 -9.41 9.55 -5.79
C LYS A 18 -9.30 9.54 -7.30
N PHE A 19 -8.09 9.64 -7.83
CA PHE A 19 -7.84 9.54 -9.25
C PHE A 19 -8.20 8.15 -9.79
N LEU A 20 -7.74 7.09 -9.14
CA LEU A 20 -8.04 5.70 -9.53
C LEU A 20 -9.53 5.36 -9.40
N GLU A 21 -10.20 5.80 -8.32
CA GLU A 21 -11.64 5.62 -8.12
C GLU A 21 -12.44 6.21 -9.28
N SER A 22 -12.09 7.43 -9.69
CA SER A 22 -12.77 8.13 -10.78
C SER A 22 -12.57 7.44 -12.14
N ASN A 23 -11.38 6.90 -12.40
CA ASN A 23 -11.04 6.31 -13.70
C ASN A 23 -11.47 4.84 -13.80
N LEU A 24 -11.36 4.06 -12.72
CA LEU A 24 -11.64 2.62 -12.71
C LEU A 24 -13.08 2.30 -12.28
N ARG A 25 -13.81 3.25 -11.70
CA ARG A 25 -15.17 3.07 -11.14
C ARG A 25 -15.25 1.92 -10.13
N ARG A 26 -14.22 1.79 -9.30
CA ARG A 26 -14.13 0.77 -8.24
C ARG A 26 -14.50 1.35 -6.89
N SER A 27 -15.04 0.52 -6.01
CA SER A 27 -15.29 0.90 -4.62
C SER A 27 -13.98 1.02 -3.85
N VAL A 28 -13.93 1.97 -2.91
CA VAL A 28 -12.77 2.18 -2.01
C VAL A 28 -13.10 1.68 -0.62
N ILE A 29 -12.18 0.92 -0.03
CA ILE A 29 -12.22 0.51 1.38
C ILE A 29 -10.99 1.10 2.08
N HIS A 30 -11.23 1.89 3.14
CA HIS A 30 -10.18 2.42 3.99
C HIS A 30 -9.90 1.43 5.13
N ASN A 31 -8.75 0.80 5.11
CA ASN A 31 -8.31 -0.07 6.20
C ASN A 31 -7.77 0.77 7.36
N THR A 32 -8.30 0.50 8.54
CA THR A 32 -7.82 1.08 9.79
C THR A 32 -7.08 0.01 10.61
N VAL A 33 -6.20 0.45 11.51
CA VAL A 33 -5.56 -0.43 12.48
C VAL A 33 -6.63 -1.14 13.31
N ASP A 34 -6.55 -2.45 13.39
CA ASP A 34 -7.46 -3.27 14.18
C ASP A 34 -6.71 -3.92 15.36
N LYS A 35 -7.44 -4.21 16.42
CA LYS A 35 -6.93 -4.86 17.64
C LYS A 35 -7.37 -6.32 17.76
N ASP A 36 -8.17 -6.79 16.81
CA ASP A 36 -8.69 -8.15 16.79
C ASP A 36 -8.08 -8.95 15.64
N SER A 37 -7.45 -10.07 15.96
CA SER A 37 -6.78 -10.94 14.99
C SER A 37 -7.74 -11.52 13.96
N THR A 38 -8.97 -11.84 14.34
CA THR A 38 -9.98 -12.36 13.42
C THR A 38 -10.34 -11.33 12.35
N SER A 39 -10.47 -10.07 12.75
CA SER A 39 -10.73 -8.96 11.84
C SER A 39 -9.56 -8.71 10.89
N VAL A 40 -8.31 -8.73 11.40
CA VAL A 40 -7.09 -8.56 10.58
C VAL A 40 -6.96 -9.68 9.55
N LEU A 41 -7.17 -10.93 9.94
CA LEU A 41 -7.15 -12.07 9.01
C LEU A 41 -8.32 -12.02 8.01
N GLY A 42 -9.48 -11.54 8.43
CA GLY A 42 -10.62 -11.30 7.55
C GLY A 42 -10.30 -10.26 6.47
N LYS A 43 -9.64 -9.16 6.83
CA LYS A 43 -9.19 -8.13 5.88
C LYS A 43 -8.15 -8.70 4.90
N GLN A 44 -7.17 -9.47 5.38
CA GLN A 44 -6.20 -10.16 4.52
C GLN A 44 -6.90 -11.05 3.49
N ALA A 45 -7.87 -11.85 3.92
CA ALA A 45 -8.61 -12.73 3.02
C ALA A 45 -9.40 -11.93 1.95
N GLN A 46 -9.94 -10.77 2.31
CA GLN A 46 -10.60 -9.86 1.37
C GLN A 46 -9.62 -9.23 0.38
N GLU A 47 -8.45 -8.78 0.84
CA GLU A 47 -7.40 -8.21 0.00
C GLU A 47 -6.92 -9.20 -1.06
N LEU A 48 -6.82 -10.49 -0.70
CA LEU A 48 -6.40 -11.61 -1.57
C LEU A 48 -7.56 -12.19 -2.39
N SER A 49 -8.80 -11.73 -2.23
CA SER A 49 -9.93 -12.27 -2.98
C SER A 49 -9.80 -11.99 -4.48
N LEU A 50 -10.02 -13.02 -5.28
CA LEU A 50 -10.04 -12.91 -6.74
C LEU A 50 -11.30 -12.22 -7.29
N GLU A 51 -12.33 -12.04 -6.48
CA GLU A 51 -13.56 -11.29 -6.84
C GLU A 51 -13.32 -9.79 -7.00
N GLY A 52 -12.05 -9.41 -7.16
CA GLY A 52 -11.51 -8.08 -7.07
C GLY A 52 -12.14 -7.04 -7.96
N ASN A 53 -12.70 -6.03 -7.34
CA ASN A 53 -13.03 -4.75 -7.95
C ASN A 53 -12.94 -3.62 -6.90
N ILE A 54 -12.03 -3.77 -5.96
CA ILE A 54 -11.90 -2.90 -4.78
C ILE A 54 -10.53 -2.25 -4.80
N ILE A 55 -10.49 -0.98 -4.42
CA ILE A 55 -9.27 -0.25 -4.09
C ILE A 55 -9.18 -0.20 -2.57
N TYR A 56 -8.13 -0.76 -2.01
CA TYR A 56 -7.84 -0.67 -0.58
C TYR A 56 -6.90 0.51 -0.30
N ASP A 57 -7.34 1.44 0.53
CA ASP A 57 -6.47 2.45 1.15
C ASP A 57 -5.83 1.81 2.37
N ARG A 58 -4.59 1.44 2.23
CA ARG A 58 -3.76 0.59 3.09
C ARG A 58 -4.14 -0.90 3.06
N SER A 59 -3.12 -1.73 3.28
CA SER A 59 -3.25 -3.16 3.51
C SER A 59 -3.17 -3.49 4.99
N ALA A 60 -4.05 -4.36 5.46
CA ALA A 60 -3.97 -4.88 6.82
C ALA A 60 -2.65 -5.62 7.06
N VAL A 61 -2.13 -6.33 6.05
CA VAL A 61 -0.88 -7.10 6.13
C VAL A 61 0.33 -6.17 6.17
N ILE A 62 0.45 -5.24 5.20
CA ILE A 62 1.61 -4.36 5.07
C ILE A 62 1.66 -3.39 6.25
N SER A 63 0.53 -2.76 6.58
CA SER A 63 0.44 -1.83 7.71
C SER A 63 0.79 -2.51 9.03
N GLU A 64 0.27 -3.71 9.30
CA GLU A 64 0.60 -4.44 10.54
C GLU A 64 2.09 -4.78 10.59
N TYR A 65 2.67 -5.27 9.48
CA TYR A 65 4.09 -5.59 9.38
C TYR A 65 4.98 -4.36 9.64
N ILE A 66 4.76 -3.26 8.92
CA ILE A 66 5.58 -2.04 8.99
C ILE A 66 5.44 -1.33 10.35
N TYR A 67 4.19 -1.07 10.76
CA TYR A 67 3.96 -0.27 11.97
C TYR A 67 4.34 -1.01 13.26
N CYS A 68 4.23 -2.35 13.31
CA CYS A 68 4.71 -3.11 14.44
C CYS A 68 6.22 -3.02 14.60
N LEU A 69 6.97 -3.11 13.49
CA LEU A 69 8.42 -2.97 13.50
C LEU A 69 8.85 -1.58 13.98
N VAL A 70 8.29 -0.52 13.39
CA VAL A 70 8.71 0.86 13.65
C VAL A 70 8.28 1.34 15.04
N LEU A 71 7.04 1.06 15.44
CA LEU A 71 6.48 1.50 16.71
C LEU A 71 6.79 0.53 17.86
N GLN A 72 7.53 -0.56 17.59
CA GLN A 72 7.93 -1.58 18.57
C GLN A 72 6.73 -2.13 19.37
N ARG A 73 5.58 -2.28 18.70
CA ARG A 73 4.39 -2.87 19.30
C ARG A 73 4.26 -4.34 18.94
N ALA A 74 3.66 -5.11 19.84
CA ALA A 74 3.32 -6.51 19.52
C ALA A 74 2.32 -6.56 18.36
N PRO A 75 2.58 -7.38 17.32
CA PRO A 75 1.64 -7.55 16.23
C PRO A 75 0.37 -8.29 16.70
N VAL A 76 -0.77 -7.91 16.17
CA VAL A 76 -2.03 -8.64 16.36
C VAL A 76 -1.98 -9.95 15.60
N VAL A 77 -1.43 -9.91 14.37
CA VAL A 77 -1.07 -11.09 13.57
C VAL A 77 0.41 -10.93 13.16
N PRO A 78 1.27 -11.93 13.41
CA PRO A 78 2.70 -11.84 13.14
C PRO A 78 3.00 -12.01 11.65
N PHE A 79 2.62 -11.03 10.84
CA PHE A 79 2.97 -11.02 9.43
C PHE A 79 4.49 -10.85 9.22
N ASN A 80 4.97 -11.36 8.10
CA ASN A 80 6.35 -11.25 7.67
C ASN A 80 6.39 -10.93 6.16
N ILE A 81 7.59 -10.78 5.62
CA ILE A 81 7.81 -10.43 4.21
C ILE A 81 7.13 -11.40 3.23
N SER A 82 7.00 -12.70 3.56
CA SER A 82 6.34 -13.66 2.67
C SER A 82 4.86 -13.35 2.49
N HIS A 83 4.17 -12.89 3.53
CA HIS A 83 2.77 -12.49 3.43
C HIS A 83 2.60 -11.23 2.54
N VAL A 84 3.56 -10.30 2.60
CA VAL A 84 3.58 -9.13 1.71
C VAL A 84 3.88 -9.56 0.27
N ALA A 85 4.80 -10.50 0.08
CA ALA A 85 5.11 -11.06 -1.22
C ALA A 85 3.89 -11.77 -1.85
N ASP A 86 3.10 -12.48 -1.04
CA ASP A 86 1.85 -13.12 -1.47
C ASP A 86 0.80 -12.09 -1.92
N LEU A 87 0.74 -10.91 -1.27
CA LEU A 87 -0.11 -9.82 -1.76
C LEU A 87 0.31 -9.34 -3.15
N CYS A 88 1.61 -9.17 -3.41
CA CYS A 88 2.11 -8.75 -4.71
C CYS A 88 1.82 -9.77 -5.83
N ASP A 89 1.69 -11.06 -5.48
CA ASP A 89 1.34 -12.11 -6.44
C ASP A 89 -0.18 -12.15 -6.74
N ASN A 90 -1.03 -11.77 -5.78
CA ASN A 90 -2.48 -11.95 -5.84
C ASN A 90 -3.29 -10.64 -5.91
N ALA A 91 -2.65 -9.50 -5.73
CA ALA A 91 -3.24 -8.17 -5.84
C ALA A 91 -2.30 -7.24 -6.63
N ILE A 92 -2.81 -6.10 -7.07
CA ILE A 92 -2.00 -5.05 -7.66
C ILE A 92 -1.59 -4.10 -6.55
N VAL A 93 -0.31 -4.10 -6.17
CA VAL A 93 0.20 -3.25 -5.10
C VAL A 93 0.85 -2.01 -5.69
N VAL A 94 0.44 -0.84 -5.20
CA VAL A 94 1.01 0.47 -5.54
C VAL A 94 1.55 1.10 -4.26
N PHE A 95 2.86 1.26 -4.18
CA PHE A 95 3.52 1.97 -3.08
C PHE A 95 3.64 3.46 -3.42
N CYS A 96 3.04 4.32 -2.60
CA CYS A 96 3.25 5.76 -2.67
C CYS A 96 4.50 6.12 -1.88
N LEU A 97 5.59 6.45 -2.57
CA LEU A 97 6.87 6.75 -1.94
C LEU A 97 7.59 7.93 -2.67
N PRO A 98 7.05 9.16 -2.57
CA PRO A 98 7.73 10.34 -3.06
C PRO A 98 8.99 10.63 -2.20
N PRO A 99 9.91 11.52 -2.62
CA PRO A 99 11.09 11.85 -1.84
C PRO A 99 10.78 12.21 -0.38
N LEU A 100 11.61 11.76 0.55
CA LEU A 100 11.40 11.91 2.00
C LEU A 100 11.20 13.36 2.42
N ASP A 101 11.94 14.30 1.85
CA ASP A 101 11.81 15.74 2.15
C ASP A 101 10.41 16.26 1.84
N LYS A 102 9.72 15.72 0.82
CA LYS A 102 8.35 16.07 0.46
C LYS A 102 7.34 15.50 1.44
N VAL A 103 7.58 14.26 1.89
CA VAL A 103 6.75 13.63 2.92
C VAL A 103 6.84 14.40 4.24
N LEU A 104 8.06 14.77 4.65
CA LEU A 104 8.30 15.51 5.89
C LEU A 104 7.82 16.98 5.84
N ALA A 105 7.82 17.60 4.67
CA ALA A 105 7.34 18.97 4.48
C ALA A 105 5.82 19.11 4.61
N THR A 106 5.08 18.01 4.51
CA THR A 106 3.61 18.02 4.60
C THR A 106 3.19 17.93 6.06
N THR A 107 2.61 19.01 6.58
CA THR A 107 2.07 19.04 7.95
C THR A 107 0.57 18.71 7.93
N LYS A 108 0.18 17.64 8.60
CA LYS A 108 -1.21 17.27 8.87
C LYS A 108 -1.33 16.83 10.32
N ASP A 109 -2.53 16.92 10.88
CA ASP A 109 -2.84 16.33 12.17
C ASP A 109 -2.87 14.80 12.01
N GLU A 110 -1.80 14.15 12.43
CA GLU A 110 -1.63 12.70 12.40
C GLU A 110 -1.82 12.09 13.81
N MET A 111 -2.01 10.78 13.85
CA MET A 111 -2.09 10.07 15.13
C MET A 111 -0.80 10.24 15.94
N PRO A 112 -0.89 10.34 17.28
CA PRO A 112 0.28 10.38 18.16
C PRO A 112 1.25 9.22 17.85
N GLY A 113 2.54 9.53 17.78
CA GLY A 113 3.60 8.56 17.46
C GLY A 113 3.90 8.39 15.98
N VAL A 114 3.02 8.83 15.06
CA VAL A 114 3.28 8.76 13.63
C VAL A 114 4.25 9.86 13.20
N VAL A 115 4.03 11.10 13.63
CA VAL A 115 4.87 12.26 13.26
C VAL A 115 6.31 12.05 13.68
N GLU A 116 6.53 11.62 14.92
CA GLU A 116 7.88 11.39 15.48
C GLU A 116 8.60 10.20 14.82
N ASN A 117 7.87 9.31 14.16
CA ASN A 117 8.42 8.13 13.52
C ASN A 117 8.28 8.15 11.99
N LEU A 118 7.83 9.26 11.40
CA LEU A 118 7.52 9.32 9.96
C LEU A 118 8.74 8.99 9.08
N GLU A 119 9.92 9.48 9.43
CA GLU A 119 11.16 9.13 8.74
C GLU A 119 11.49 7.64 8.86
N LYS A 120 11.29 7.04 10.05
CA LYS A 120 11.51 5.60 10.24
C LYS A 120 10.49 4.76 9.47
N LEU A 121 9.24 5.21 9.43
CA LEU A 121 8.20 4.57 8.63
C LEU A 121 8.55 4.63 7.15
N TYR A 122 8.96 5.79 6.64
CA TYR A 122 9.41 5.97 5.28
C TYR A 122 10.56 5.00 4.93
N ASN A 123 11.61 5.00 5.73
CA ASN A 123 12.78 4.12 5.53
C ASN A 123 12.40 2.63 5.58
N GLN A 124 11.38 2.26 6.39
CA GLN A 124 10.91 0.88 6.43
C GLN A 124 10.12 0.48 5.18
N TYR A 125 9.36 1.40 4.58
CA TYR A 125 8.74 1.18 3.26
C TYR A 125 9.79 1.05 2.15
N ASP A 126 10.82 1.88 2.17
CA ASP A 126 11.93 1.83 1.21
C ASP A 126 12.66 0.48 1.29
N ASN A 127 13.03 0.04 2.49
CA ASN A 127 13.61 -1.29 2.73
C ASN A 127 12.70 -2.44 2.26
N LEU A 128 11.39 -2.35 2.53
CA LEU A 128 10.43 -3.35 2.08
C LEU A 128 10.39 -3.45 0.56
N ILE A 129 10.42 -2.30 -0.14
CA ILE A 129 10.46 -2.25 -1.60
C ILE A 129 11.71 -2.95 -2.14
N ASP A 130 12.88 -2.66 -1.56
CA ASP A 130 14.14 -3.31 -1.94
C ASP A 130 14.08 -4.83 -1.74
N GLU A 131 13.55 -5.32 -0.61
CA GLU A 131 13.37 -6.75 -0.36
C GLU A 131 12.42 -7.39 -1.39
N LEU A 132 11.31 -6.75 -1.73
CA LEU A 132 10.37 -7.25 -2.74
C LEU A 132 10.99 -7.28 -4.14
N VAL A 133 11.83 -6.30 -4.50
CA VAL A 133 12.61 -6.31 -5.75
C VAL A 133 13.56 -7.52 -5.77
N MET A 134 14.30 -7.77 -4.68
CA MET A 134 15.19 -8.94 -4.60
C MET A 134 14.43 -10.27 -4.68
N MET A 135 13.18 -10.31 -4.25
CA MET A 135 12.29 -11.46 -4.38
C MET A 135 11.63 -11.58 -5.77
N GLY A 136 11.90 -10.66 -6.70
CA GLY A 136 11.33 -10.63 -8.05
C GLY A 136 9.82 -10.34 -8.08
N LYS A 137 9.29 -9.63 -7.07
CA LYS A 137 7.88 -9.30 -6.98
C LYS A 137 7.51 -8.12 -7.86
N GLN A 138 6.27 -8.09 -8.35
CA GLN A 138 5.75 -7.03 -9.20
C GLN A 138 4.85 -6.09 -8.40
N PHE A 139 5.16 -4.81 -8.42
CA PHE A 139 4.42 -3.72 -7.81
C PHE A 139 4.74 -2.44 -8.58
N PHE A 140 4.04 -1.35 -8.29
CA PHE A 140 4.33 -0.02 -8.83
C PHE A 140 4.76 0.91 -7.69
N VAL A 141 5.75 1.76 -7.92
CA VAL A 141 6.12 2.85 -7.00
C VAL A 141 5.62 4.15 -7.59
N TYR A 142 4.68 4.77 -6.89
CA TYR A 142 4.10 6.05 -7.23
C TYR A 142 4.82 7.18 -6.51
N ASP A 143 5.38 8.08 -7.28
CA ASP A 143 5.96 9.34 -6.82
C ASP A 143 5.23 10.51 -7.50
N TRP A 144 4.45 11.27 -6.72
CA TRP A 144 3.69 12.40 -7.21
C TRP A 144 4.55 13.63 -7.57
N THR A 145 5.85 13.60 -7.26
CA THR A 145 6.77 14.69 -7.58
C THR A 145 7.41 14.53 -8.96
N ILE A 146 7.35 13.34 -9.53
CA ILE A 146 7.79 13.05 -10.89
C ILE A 146 6.62 13.39 -11.83
N GLU A 147 6.72 14.56 -12.46
CA GLU A 147 5.88 15.15 -13.53
C GLU A 147 4.40 14.71 -13.69
N GLU A 148 3.66 15.46 -14.50
CA GLU A 148 2.19 15.47 -14.64
C GLU A 148 1.53 14.09 -14.86
N ASP A 149 2.28 13.03 -15.19
CA ASP A 149 1.77 11.72 -15.62
C ASP A 149 1.96 10.59 -14.60
N GLY A 150 2.39 10.84 -13.37
CA GLY A 150 2.63 9.78 -12.39
C GLY A 150 1.39 8.96 -12.03
N ALA A 151 0.23 9.59 -11.94
CA ALA A 151 -1.03 8.90 -11.68
C ALA A 151 -1.53 8.12 -12.89
N GLU A 152 -1.32 8.64 -14.10
CA GLU A 152 -1.59 7.97 -15.37
C GLU A 152 -0.70 6.74 -15.53
N ALA A 153 0.58 6.82 -15.21
CA ALA A 153 1.48 5.66 -15.24
C ALA A 153 1.06 4.56 -14.25
N ALA A 154 0.57 4.95 -13.07
CA ALA A 154 -0.01 3.99 -12.13
C ALA A 154 -1.26 3.31 -12.70
N LEU A 155 -2.13 4.09 -13.36
CA LEU A 155 -3.33 3.57 -14.01
C LEU A 155 -2.99 2.62 -15.17
N GLU A 156 -2.00 2.96 -16.00
CA GLU A 156 -1.51 2.10 -17.08
C GLU A 156 -0.98 0.77 -16.54
N TYR A 157 -0.11 0.80 -15.54
CA TYR A 157 0.38 -0.40 -14.87
C TYR A 157 -0.76 -1.28 -14.34
N ILE A 158 -1.77 -0.68 -13.70
CA ILE A 158 -2.94 -1.40 -13.17
C ILE A 158 -3.71 -2.08 -14.30
N ASN A 159 -3.92 -1.39 -15.42
CA ASN A 159 -4.63 -1.95 -16.58
C ASN A 159 -3.85 -3.10 -17.19
N GLU A 160 -2.54 -2.97 -17.40
CA GLU A 160 -1.69 -4.05 -17.91
C GLU A 160 -1.71 -5.30 -17.02
N ARG A 161 -1.73 -5.11 -15.71
CA ARG A 161 -1.80 -6.21 -14.74
C ARG A 161 -3.16 -6.92 -14.79
N ASN A 162 -4.25 -6.18 -14.92
CA ASN A 162 -5.58 -6.75 -15.07
C ASN A 162 -5.71 -7.56 -16.37
N ASP A 163 -5.18 -7.06 -17.49
CA ASP A 163 -5.30 -7.72 -18.80
C ASP A 163 -4.51 -9.04 -18.86
N LYS A 164 -3.36 -9.12 -18.20
CA LYS A 164 -2.53 -10.34 -18.13
C LYS A 164 -3.20 -11.51 -17.39
N GLU A 165 -4.17 -11.25 -16.51
CA GLU A 165 -4.92 -12.31 -15.82
C GLU A 165 -5.99 -12.98 -16.72
N TRP A 166 -6.58 -12.24 -17.66
CA TRP A 166 -7.60 -12.79 -18.55
C TRP A 166 -7.04 -13.69 -19.64
N THR A 167 -5.70 -13.81 -19.75
CA THR A 167 -5.00 -14.59 -20.78
C THR A 167 -4.39 -15.90 -20.25
N LYS A 168 -4.61 -16.25 -18.98
CA LYS A 168 -4.21 -17.52 -18.37
C LYS A 168 -5.41 -18.43 -18.17
#